data_03293d988a47f903c6b8bddf6c17ef8c
#
_entry.id   03293d988a47f903c6b8bddf6c17ef8c
#
_cell.length_a   1.000
_cell.length_b   1.000
_cell.length_c   1.000
_cell.angle_alpha   90.00
_cell.angle_beta   90.00
_cell.angle_gamma   90.00
#
_symmetry.space_group_name_H-M   'P 1'
#
loop_
_entity.id
_entity.type
_entity.pdbx_description
1 polymer ?
#
loop_
_entity_poly.entity_id
_entity_poly.type
_entity_poly.pdbx_seq_one_letter_code
_entity_poly.pdbx_strand_id
1 'polypeptide(L)'
;MLEQQQTISFSDYSSLYDLIIPKDNLLRQINDLVDFSFVYQELQDKYCHDNGRTAESPIRMFKYLLLKVIYNISDVDVVERARYDMSFKYFLGLTPEETNLINPSSLTKFRRLRLKDMDLLDLLIKKTVSIAIEVGVLKSKTVIVDATHTHSRSNPISAAKSLEYYCKAVIKVVNSVDDSMELPELPKEKKYSSIMNAAKTIVATVEADAATANMPAVKERLNMLKETISDAETRGVISKDEDARTGHKTAHSSFFGYKTHMAMSDERIITAATVTSGEKGDGQQLPELIRKTEEAGMEVDSIVADKAYSSKENLKMAKENNMHLSARLSSVIDGNRTNKLPFEYNKDADLYVCPAGHLAKWKEMNNR
;
A
#
# COMPACT_ATOMS: atom_id res chain seq x y z
N MET A 1 23.83 18.44 9.23
CA MET A 1 25.02 18.36 8.37
C MET A 1 25.34 16.91 8.14
N LEU A 2 25.61 16.51 6.92
CA LEU A 2 25.99 15.13 6.58
C LEU A 2 27.54 15.09 6.46
N GLU A 3 28.17 14.12 7.08
CA GLU A 3 29.63 13.93 6.91
C GLU A 3 29.87 13.24 5.57
N GLN A 4 30.75 13.81 4.75
CA GLN A 4 31.08 13.28 3.42
C GLN A 4 31.98 12.03 3.48
N GLN A 5 32.67 11.81 4.60
CA GLN A 5 33.50 10.62 4.83
C GLN A 5 32.89 9.79 5.97
N GLN A 6 32.67 8.50 5.72
CA GLN A 6 32.41 7.55 6.80
C GLN A 6 33.68 7.43 7.64
N THR A 7 33.60 7.87 8.89
CA THR A 7 34.67 7.66 9.85
C THR A 7 34.77 6.17 10.15
N ILE A 8 35.84 5.52 9.78
CA ILE A 8 36.11 4.15 10.21
C ILE A 8 36.45 4.21 11.69
N SER A 9 35.56 3.73 12.53
CA SER A 9 35.81 3.62 13.97
C SER A 9 36.76 2.43 14.20
N PHE A 10 38.00 2.72 14.55
CA PHE A 10 38.91 1.69 15.01
C PHE A 10 38.60 1.36 16.47
N SER A 11 38.45 0.09 16.77
CA SER A 11 38.32 -0.43 18.13
C SER A 11 39.22 -1.61 18.33
N ASP A 12 39.92 -1.66 19.46
CA ASP A 12 40.76 -2.79 19.88
C ASP A 12 39.93 -4.09 20.01
N TYR A 13 38.59 -3.95 20.15
CA TYR A 13 37.67 -5.07 20.30
C TYR A 13 37.06 -5.54 18.99
N SER A 14 37.42 -4.96 17.84
CA SER A 14 36.84 -5.33 16.52
C SER A 14 36.98 -6.81 16.17
N SER A 15 38.06 -7.46 16.66
CA SER A 15 38.29 -8.88 16.49
C SER A 15 37.24 -9.79 17.14
N LEU A 16 36.45 -9.26 18.09
CA LEU A 16 35.35 -9.99 18.71
C LEU A 16 34.24 -10.34 17.69
N TYR A 17 34.04 -9.53 16.67
CA TYR A 17 33.09 -9.84 15.62
C TYR A 17 33.43 -11.12 14.87
N ASP A 18 34.70 -11.34 14.55
CA ASP A 18 35.15 -12.56 13.86
C ASP A 18 35.14 -13.77 14.78
N LEU A 19 35.29 -13.57 16.09
CA LEU A 19 35.26 -14.63 17.09
C LEU A 19 33.81 -15.06 17.40
N ILE A 20 32.88 -14.12 17.49
CA ILE A 20 31.53 -14.33 18.03
C ILE A 20 30.52 -14.59 16.91
N ILE A 21 30.63 -13.89 15.76
CA ILE A 21 29.63 -13.96 14.69
C ILE A 21 30.10 -14.96 13.63
N PRO A 22 29.40 -16.10 13.45
CA PRO A 22 29.74 -17.08 12.42
C PRO A 22 29.68 -16.48 11.02
N LYS A 23 30.47 -17.02 10.08
CA LYS A 23 30.51 -16.57 8.68
C LYS A 23 29.17 -16.77 7.94
N ASP A 24 28.40 -17.76 8.34
CA ASP A 24 27.05 -18.06 7.80
C ASP A 24 25.92 -17.26 8.48
N ASN A 25 26.25 -16.32 9.37
CA ASN A 25 25.26 -15.42 9.95
C ASN A 25 24.60 -14.57 8.86
N LEU A 26 23.28 -14.53 8.84
CA LEU A 26 22.48 -13.81 7.83
C LEU A 26 22.89 -12.34 7.66
N LEU A 27 23.07 -11.62 8.77
CA LEU A 27 23.41 -10.18 8.72
C LEU A 27 24.83 -9.95 8.19
N ARG A 28 25.76 -10.90 8.44
CA ARG A 28 27.09 -10.89 7.88
C ARG A 28 27.03 -11.11 6.38
N GLN A 29 26.31 -12.14 5.93
CA GLN A 29 26.12 -12.41 4.50
C GLN A 29 25.48 -11.24 3.74
N ILE A 30 24.47 -10.60 4.33
CA ILE A 30 23.84 -9.41 3.72
C ILE A 30 24.86 -8.25 3.63
N ASN A 31 25.67 -8.05 4.66
CA ASN A 31 26.64 -6.96 4.69
C ASN A 31 27.78 -7.16 3.68
N ASP A 32 28.16 -8.42 3.46
CA ASP A 32 29.20 -8.80 2.49
C ASP A 32 28.67 -8.74 1.04
N LEU A 33 27.40 -9.06 0.83
CA LEU A 33 26.75 -9.10 -0.49
C LEU A 33 26.29 -7.74 -0.98
N VAL A 34 25.80 -6.87 -0.09
CA VAL A 34 25.12 -5.62 -0.45
C VAL A 34 26.00 -4.42 -0.15
N ASP A 35 26.43 -3.72 -1.19
CA ASP A 35 26.98 -2.37 -1.05
C ASP A 35 25.83 -1.37 -0.79
N PHE A 36 25.77 -0.82 0.42
CA PHE A 36 24.75 0.14 0.85
C PHE A 36 25.07 1.60 0.46
N SER A 37 26.11 1.87 -0.30
CA SER A 37 26.49 3.23 -0.72
C SER A 37 25.38 3.94 -1.50
N PHE A 38 24.54 3.19 -2.23
CA PHE A 38 23.36 3.74 -2.93
C PHE A 38 22.42 4.51 -2.00
N VAL A 39 22.28 4.10 -0.74
CA VAL A 39 21.43 4.82 0.24
C VAL A 39 21.95 6.21 0.51
N TYR A 40 23.29 6.37 0.54
CA TYR A 40 23.91 7.68 0.71
C TYR A 40 23.65 8.56 -0.51
N GLN A 41 23.88 8.00 -1.70
CA GLN A 41 23.70 8.72 -2.98
C GLN A 41 22.26 9.24 -3.14
N GLU A 42 21.28 8.44 -2.81
CA GLU A 42 19.85 8.78 -2.92
C GLU A 42 19.38 9.79 -1.87
N LEU A 43 20.05 9.84 -0.72
CA LEU A 43 19.57 10.65 0.41
C LEU A 43 20.37 11.92 0.65
N GLN A 44 21.59 12.06 0.11
CA GLN A 44 22.48 13.17 0.41
C GLN A 44 21.83 14.55 0.19
N ASP A 45 21.06 14.72 -0.89
CA ASP A 45 20.41 15.97 -1.24
C ASP A 45 19.25 16.35 -0.29
N LYS A 46 18.79 15.40 0.51
CA LYS A 46 17.76 15.63 1.53
C LYS A 46 18.34 16.12 2.86
N TYR A 47 19.66 16.29 2.95
CA TYR A 47 20.35 16.80 4.14
C TYR A 47 20.95 18.18 3.86
N CYS A 48 20.96 19.02 4.90
CA CYS A 48 21.66 20.30 4.82
C CYS A 48 23.17 20.08 4.86
N HIS A 49 23.92 20.71 3.96
CA HIS A 49 25.36 20.57 3.87
C HIS A 49 26.11 21.41 4.91
N ASP A 50 25.61 22.61 5.23
CA ASP A 50 26.39 23.66 5.91
C ASP A 50 25.87 24.04 7.29
N ASN A 51 24.71 23.55 7.71
CA ASN A 51 24.07 24.00 8.95
C ASN A 51 23.46 22.87 9.77
N GLY A 52 23.60 22.96 11.07
CA GLY A 52 22.98 22.09 12.05
C GLY A 52 23.94 21.06 12.65
N ARG A 53 23.41 20.26 13.60
CA ARG A 53 24.13 19.15 14.23
C ARG A 53 24.44 18.06 13.19
N THR A 54 25.58 17.40 13.32
CA THR A 54 25.93 16.21 12.54
C THR A 54 24.82 15.18 12.62
N ALA A 55 24.37 14.76 11.45
CA ALA A 55 23.32 13.74 11.33
C ALA A 55 23.94 12.33 11.44
N GLU A 56 23.14 11.42 11.99
CA GLU A 56 23.47 10.00 11.93
C GLU A 56 23.56 9.54 10.46
N SER A 57 24.46 8.61 10.17
CA SER A 57 24.67 8.08 8.81
C SER A 57 23.36 7.58 8.19
N PRO A 58 22.97 8.03 6.99
CA PRO A 58 21.79 7.52 6.28
C PRO A 58 21.84 6.01 6.08
N ILE A 59 23.02 5.45 5.81
CA ILE A 59 23.23 4.01 5.65
C ILE A 59 22.91 3.28 6.96
N ARG A 60 23.40 3.78 8.10
CA ARG A 60 23.12 3.18 9.41
C ARG A 60 21.64 3.29 9.76
N MET A 61 21.03 4.44 9.52
CA MET A 61 19.58 4.62 9.72
C MET A 61 18.76 3.66 8.87
N PHE A 62 19.16 3.45 7.63
CA PHE A 62 18.51 2.51 6.74
C PHE A 62 18.70 1.05 7.20
N LYS A 63 19.89 0.67 7.63
CA LYS A 63 20.19 -0.65 8.21
C LYS A 63 19.35 -0.94 9.45
N TYR A 64 19.07 0.06 10.32
CA TYR A 64 18.12 -0.09 11.43
C TYR A 64 16.71 -0.47 10.92
N LEU A 65 16.24 0.16 9.83
CA LEU A 65 14.94 -0.17 9.24
C LEU A 65 14.92 -1.58 8.65
N LEU A 66 16.02 -2.03 8.03
CA LEU A 66 16.15 -3.41 7.54
C LEU A 66 16.08 -4.40 8.71
N LEU A 67 16.84 -4.19 9.78
CA LEU A 67 16.78 -5.04 10.98
C LEU A 67 15.36 -5.12 11.55
N LYS A 68 14.67 -3.97 11.60
CA LYS A 68 13.27 -3.93 12.05
C LYS A 68 12.37 -4.83 11.21
N VAL A 69 12.52 -4.82 9.89
CA VAL A 69 11.70 -5.63 8.97
C VAL A 69 12.09 -7.10 9.03
N ILE A 70 13.39 -7.41 8.98
CA ILE A 70 13.90 -8.80 9.00
C ILE A 70 13.45 -9.53 10.27
N TYR A 71 13.54 -8.86 11.44
CA TYR A 71 13.20 -9.46 12.73
C TYR A 71 11.78 -9.17 13.22
N ASN A 72 11.00 -8.39 12.45
CA ASN A 72 9.63 -7.97 12.79
C ASN A 72 9.50 -7.38 14.20
N ILE A 73 10.37 -6.42 14.53
CA ILE A 73 10.44 -5.76 15.84
C ILE A 73 10.11 -4.27 15.77
N SER A 74 9.84 -3.65 16.93
CA SER A 74 9.52 -2.21 17.00
C SER A 74 10.76 -1.33 16.86
N ASP A 75 10.56 0.00 16.67
CA ASP A 75 11.65 0.98 16.64
C ASP A 75 12.41 1.01 17.97
N VAL A 76 11.72 0.78 19.10
CA VAL A 76 12.33 0.72 20.43
C VAL A 76 13.18 -0.53 20.56
N ASP A 77 12.61 -1.69 20.21
CA ASP A 77 13.27 -2.98 20.36
C ASP A 77 14.51 -3.11 19.48
N VAL A 78 14.48 -2.58 18.25
CA VAL A 78 15.65 -2.66 17.35
C VAL A 78 16.83 -1.86 17.91
N VAL A 79 16.59 -0.68 18.49
CA VAL A 79 17.64 0.12 19.08
C VAL A 79 18.14 -0.51 20.40
N GLU A 80 17.23 -1.00 21.23
CA GLU A 80 17.60 -1.67 22.48
C GLU A 80 18.39 -2.95 22.21
N ARG A 81 17.96 -3.77 21.27
CA ARG A 81 18.67 -4.99 20.88
C ARG A 81 20.06 -4.69 20.32
N ALA A 82 20.20 -3.62 19.54
CA ALA A 82 21.49 -3.19 18.99
C ALA A 82 22.54 -2.84 20.07
N ARG A 83 22.13 -2.61 21.34
CA ARG A 83 23.06 -2.37 22.44
C ARG A 83 23.86 -3.62 22.87
N TYR A 84 23.25 -4.80 22.72
CA TYR A 84 23.76 -6.04 23.29
C TYR A 84 24.04 -7.13 22.23
N ASP A 85 23.34 -7.09 21.09
CA ASP A 85 23.50 -8.08 20.02
C ASP A 85 24.69 -7.74 19.13
N MET A 86 25.71 -8.56 19.17
CA MET A 86 26.94 -8.37 18.40
C MET A 86 26.68 -8.45 16.89
N SER A 87 25.73 -9.24 16.43
CA SER A 87 25.39 -9.31 15.00
C SER A 87 24.70 -8.03 14.53
N PHE A 88 23.86 -7.41 15.37
CA PHE A 88 23.25 -6.12 15.08
C PHE A 88 24.30 -5.01 15.03
N LYS A 89 25.23 -4.97 16.03
CA LYS A 89 26.32 -4.00 16.04
C LYS A 89 27.19 -4.10 14.79
N TYR A 90 27.59 -5.32 14.43
CA TYR A 90 28.36 -5.57 13.22
C TYR A 90 27.64 -5.06 11.97
N PHE A 91 26.37 -5.42 11.80
CA PHE A 91 25.57 -4.99 10.65
C PHE A 91 25.40 -3.48 10.55
N LEU A 92 25.25 -2.79 11.68
CA LEU A 92 25.13 -1.34 11.77
C LEU A 92 26.47 -0.59 11.61
N GLY A 93 27.60 -1.29 11.63
CA GLY A 93 28.93 -0.69 11.61
C GLY A 93 29.24 0.08 12.89
N LEU A 94 28.77 -0.42 14.03
CA LEU A 94 29.11 0.07 15.37
C LEU A 94 30.36 -0.62 15.86
N THR A 95 31.00 -0.10 16.91
CA THR A 95 32.06 -0.83 17.62
C THR A 95 31.45 -1.76 18.69
N PRO A 96 32.11 -2.86 19.07
CA PRO A 96 31.58 -3.82 20.05
C PRO A 96 31.20 -3.17 21.38
N GLU A 97 31.97 -2.21 21.83
CA GLU A 97 31.80 -1.48 23.09
C GLU A 97 30.79 -0.33 23.00
N GLU A 98 30.35 0.07 21.81
CA GLU A 98 29.48 1.23 21.63
C GLU A 98 28.09 0.96 22.21
N THR A 99 27.69 1.81 23.15
CA THR A 99 26.38 1.74 23.83
C THR A 99 25.54 3.00 23.63
N ASN A 100 26.16 4.09 23.15
CA ASN A 100 25.46 5.37 22.92
C ASN A 100 24.82 5.36 21.53
N LEU A 101 23.63 4.78 21.43
CA LEU A 101 22.91 4.61 20.18
C LEU A 101 21.90 5.74 19.94
N ILE A 102 21.31 5.72 18.76
CA ILE A 102 20.25 6.66 18.36
C ILE A 102 19.03 6.57 19.30
N ASN A 103 18.29 7.68 19.40
CA ASN A 103 16.97 7.61 20.01
C ASN A 103 15.98 6.91 19.04
N PRO A 104 15.14 5.98 19.50
CA PRO A 104 14.16 5.29 18.65
C PRO A 104 13.28 6.24 17.82
N SER A 105 12.93 7.42 18.36
CA SER A 105 12.16 8.43 17.62
C SER A 105 12.88 8.97 16.38
N SER A 106 14.21 8.81 16.31
CA SER A 106 14.99 9.18 15.11
C SER A 106 14.63 8.35 13.91
N LEU A 107 14.26 7.07 14.09
CA LEU A 107 13.79 6.21 13.00
C LEU A 107 12.44 6.69 12.43
N THR A 108 11.54 7.13 13.30
CA THR A 108 10.27 7.74 12.86
C THR A 108 10.50 9.03 12.08
N LYS A 109 11.42 9.90 12.57
CA LYS A 109 11.79 11.14 11.86
C LYS A 109 12.47 10.83 10.53
N PHE A 110 13.36 9.84 10.47
CA PHE A 110 14.04 9.42 9.25
C PHE A 110 13.03 8.97 8.18
N ARG A 111 12.09 8.07 8.49
CA ARG A 111 11.03 7.66 7.57
C ARG A 111 10.20 8.86 7.09
N ARG A 112 9.78 9.72 8.01
CA ARG A 112 8.88 10.82 7.71
C ARG A 112 9.52 11.96 6.92
N LEU A 113 10.80 12.27 7.18
CA LEU A 113 11.48 13.44 6.63
C LEU A 113 12.46 13.12 5.49
N ARG A 114 13.01 11.91 5.47
CA ARG A 114 14.05 11.54 4.50
C ARG A 114 13.55 10.53 3.46
N LEU A 115 12.71 9.58 3.86
CA LEU A 115 12.17 8.58 2.95
C LEU A 115 10.80 8.97 2.36
N LYS A 116 10.20 10.07 2.84
CA LYS A 116 8.97 10.59 2.25
C LYS A 116 9.22 10.98 0.78
N ASP A 117 8.26 10.68 -0.08
CA ASP A 117 8.28 10.97 -1.52
C ASP A 117 9.42 10.30 -2.29
N MET A 118 10.00 9.23 -1.74
CA MET A 118 10.91 8.32 -2.43
C MET A 118 10.18 7.05 -2.83
N ASP A 119 10.45 6.60 -4.03
CA ASP A 119 10.04 5.26 -4.46
C ASP A 119 11.04 4.20 -3.94
N LEU A 120 11.10 4.12 -2.60
CA LEU A 120 12.04 3.24 -1.90
C LEU A 120 11.84 1.77 -2.26
N LEU A 121 10.59 1.36 -2.52
CA LEU A 121 10.28 -0.01 -2.88
C LEU A 121 10.92 -0.38 -4.23
N ASP A 122 10.75 0.47 -5.23
CA ASP A 122 11.34 0.25 -6.56
C ASP A 122 12.87 0.27 -6.50
N LEU A 123 13.46 1.19 -5.72
CA LEU A 123 14.91 1.26 -5.52
C LEU A 123 15.47 -0.05 -4.94
N LEU A 124 14.80 -0.58 -3.90
CA LEU A 124 15.20 -1.84 -3.26
C LEU A 124 15.05 -3.04 -4.19
N ILE A 125 13.95 -3.09 -4.94
CA ILE A 125 13.72 -4.16 -5.92
C ILE A 125 14.80 -4.09 -7.01
N LYS A 126 15.06 -2.91 -7.59
CA LYS A 126 16.12 -2.73 -8.60
C LYS A 126 17.49 -3.18 -8.09
N LYS A 127 17.84 -2.80 -6.87
CA LYS A 127 19.13 -3.24 -6.27
C LYS A 127 19.17 -4.75 -6.03
N THR A 128 18.06 -5.35 -5.57
CA THR A 128 17.97 -6.80 -5.37
C THR A 128 18.10 -7.56 -6.68
N VAL A 129 17.41 -7.11 -7.74
CA VAL A 129 17.48 -7.71 -9.08
C VAL A 129 18.90 -7.59 -9.66
N SER A 130 19.53 -6.40 -9.56
CA SER A 130 20.93 -6.19 -10.02
C SER A 130 21.88 -7.19 -9.35
N ILE A 131 21.83 -7.31 -8.02
CA ILE A 131 22.66 -8.26 -7.28
C ILE A 131 22.37 -9.70 -7.71
N ALA A 132 21.11 -10.07 -7.88
CA ALA A 132 20.72 -11.42 -8.29
C ALA A 132 21.22 -11.79 -9.70
N ILE A 133 21.27 -10.82 -10.60
CA ILE A 133 21.88 -10.98 -11.94
C ILE A 133 23.40 -11.11 -11.81
N GLU A 134 24.06 -10.22 -11.08
CA GLU A 134 25.51 -10.20 -10.89
C GLU A 134 26.05 -11.50 -10.30
N VAL A 135 25.37 -12.07 -9.30
CA VAL A 135 25.75 -13.35 -8.70
C VAL A 135 25.24 -14.57 -9.48
N GLY A 136 24.53 -14.36 -10.60
CA GLY A 136 24.05 -15.42 -11.49
C GLY A 136 22.92 -16.28 -10.91
N VAL A 137 22.16 -15.77 -9.94
CA VAL A 137 20.97 -16.41 -9.39
C VAL A 137 19.78 -16.20 -10.31
N LEU A 138 19.57 -14.96 -10.79
CA LEU A 138 18.51 -14.64 -11.74
C LEU A 138 19.00 -14.85 -13.16
N LYS A 139 18.39 -15.83 -13.88
CA LYS A 139 18.72 -16.21 -15.25
C LYS A 139 17.49 -16.31 -16.16
N SER A 140 16.32 -16.51 -15.58
CA SER A 140 15.07 -16.61 -16.31
C SER A 140 14.69 -15.28 -16.97
N LYS A 141 14.01 -15.36 -18.10
CA LYS A 141 13.33 -14.25 -18.77
C LYS A 141 11.81 -14.36 -18.64
N THR A 142 11.34 -15.24 -17.77
CA THR A 142 9.93 -15.46 -17.47
C THR A 142 9.53 -14.70 -16.23
N VAL A 143 8.43 -13.96 -16.32
CA VAL A 143 7.85 -13.22 -15.20
C VAL A 143 6.48 -13.79 -14.87
N ILE A 144 6.26 -14.08 -13.60
CA ILE A 144 4.97 -14.48 -13.03
C ILE A 144 4.34 -13.27 -12.39
N VAL A 145 3.12 -12.92 -12.76
CA VAL A 145 2.41 -11.73 -12.26
C VAL A 145 1.16 -12.14 -11.51
N ASP A 146 0.99 -11.57 -10.32
CA ASP A 146 -0.18 -11.77 -9.48
C ASP A 146 -0.45 -10.55 -8.60
N ALA A 147 -1.65 -10.48 -8.00
CA ALA A 147 -2.05 -9.41 -7.10
C ALA A 147 -2.53 -9.96 -5.75
N THR A 148 -2.13 -9.30 -4.69
CA THR A 148 -2.58 -9.58 -3.33
C THR A 148 -3.29 -8.39 -2.71
N HIS A 149 -4.12 -8.64 -1.69
CA HIS A 149 -4.92 -7.63 -1.03
C HIS A 149 -4.30 -7.27 0.32
N THR A 150 -4.24 -5.97 0.61
CA THR A 150 -3.80 -5.45 1.90
C THR A 150 -4.93 -4.62 2.51
N HIS A 151 -5.40 -5.02 3.68
CA HIS A 151 -6.42 -4.26 4.40
C HIS A 151 -5.84 -2.97 4.95
N SER A 152 -6.60 -1.87 4.82
CA SER A 152 -6.29 -0.64 5.55
C SER A 152 -6.38 -0.90 7.06
N ARG A 153 -5.50 -0.26 7.82
CA ARG A 153 -5.58 -0.27 9.29
C ARG A 153 -6.76 0.55 9.82
N SER A 154 -7.29 1.45 9.01
CA SER A 154 -8.45 2.26 9.35
C SER A 154 -9.72 1.58 8.89
N ASN A 155 -10.62 1.25 9.81
CA ASN A 155 -11.94 0.74 9.46
C ASN A 155 -12.74 1.82 8.73
N PRO A 156 -13.40 1.50 7.61
CA PRO A 156 -14.29 2.42 6.96
C PRO A 156 -15.50 2.71 7.87
N ILE A 157 -15.81 3.98 8.02
CA ILE A 157 -17.02 4.43 8.71
C ILE A 157 -18.04 4.80 7.62
N SER A 158 -19.29 4.34 7.75
CA SER A 158 -20.30 4.76 6.80
C SER A 158 -20.47 6.29 6.84
N ALA A 159 -20.63 6.90 5.66
CA ALA A 159 -20.80 8.35 5.55
C ALA A 159 -21.89 8.88 6.49
N ALA A 160 -23.01 8.15 6.62
CA ALA A 160 -24.09 8.50 7.54
C ALA A 160 -23.63 8.57 9.01
N LYS A 161 -22.85 7.60 9.49
CA LYS A 161 -22.34 7.61 10.88
C LYS A 161 -21.34 8.74 11.11
N SER A 162 -20.48 9.02 10.13
CA SER A 162 -19.51 10.10 10.23
C SER A 162 -20.19 11.46 10.25
N LEU A 163 -21.14 11.69 9.34
CA LEU A 163 -21.94 12.90 9.33
C LEU A 163 -22.71 13.08 10.66
N GLU A 164 -23.35 12.03 11.18
CA GLU A 164 -24.05 12.07 12.49
C GLU A 164 -23.08 12.48 13.62
N TYR A 165 -21.87 11.92 13.63
CA TYR A 165 -20.86 12.25 14.65
C TYR A 165 -20.45 13.73 14.59
N TYR A 166 -20.12 14.25 13.42
CA TYR A 166 -19.68 15.64 13.28
C TYR A 166 -20.83 16.63 13.45
N CYS A 167 -22.05 16.30 13.04
CA CYS A 167 -23.24 17.09 13.38
C CYS A 167 -23.43 17.25 14.89
N LYS A 168 -23.36 16.12 15.63
CA LYS A 168 -23.44 16.16 17.12
C LYS A 168 -22.32 16.99 17.73
N ALA A 169 -21.09 16.93 17.17
CA ALA A 169 -19.98 17.72 17.64
C ALA A 169 -20.19 19.23 17.42
N VAL A 170 -20.72 19.63 16.26
CA VAL A 170 -21.08 21.04 15.99
C VAL A 170 -22.21 21.50 16.93
N ILE A 171 -23.31 20.76 17.03
CA ILE A 171 -24.43 21.10 17.92
C ILE A 171 -23.95 21.28 19.36
N LYS A 172 -23.12 20.36 19.85
CA LYS A 172 -22.57 20.43 21.22
C LYS A 172 -21.76 21.69 21.47
N VAL A 173 -20.91 22.06 20.51
CA VAL A 173 -20.03 23.26 20.65
C VAL A 173 -20.85 24.54 20.52
N VAL A 174 -21.80 24.60 19.57
CA VAL A 174 -22.71 25.76 19.42
C VAL A 174 -23.51 25.97 20.68
N ASN A 175 -24.17 24.95 21.20
CA ASN A 175 -24.94 25.05 22.45
C ASN A 175 -24.12 25.44 23.68
N SER A 176 -22.80 25.17 23.67
CA SER A 176 -21.91 25.62 24.77
C SER A 176 -21.50 27.09 24.67
N VAL A 177 -21.68 27.71 23.50
CA VAL A 177 -21.29 29.10 23.20
C VAL A 177 -22.53 30.01 23.12
N ASP A 178 -23.57 29.53 22.48
CA ASP A 178 -24.85 30.23 22.32
C ASP A 178 -26.01 29.23 22.46
N ASP A 179 -26.58 29.19 23.65
CA ASP A 179 -27.73 28.30 23.98
C ASP A 179 -29.05 28.79 23.39
N SER A 180 -29.06 29.98 22.81
CA SER A 180 -30.25 30.56 22.16
C SER A 180 -30.40 30.17 20.70
N MET A 181 -29.37 29.61 20.06
CA MET A 181 -29.41 29.23 18.66
C MET A 181 -30.16 27.90 18.48
N GLU A 182 -31.30 27.96 17.82
CA GLU A 182 -32.10 26.76 17.48
C GLU A 182 -31.44 26.02 16.29
N LEU A 183 -30.84 24.87 16.56
CA LEU A 183 -30.29 23.99 15.54
C LEU A 183 -31.26 22.84 15.22
N PRO A 184 -31.33 22.35 13.97
CA PRO A 184 -32.18 21.26 13.60
C PRO A 184 -31.84 19.97 14.36
N GLU A 185 -32.84 19.26 14.85
CA GLU A 185 -32.69 17.93 15.43
C GLU A 185 -32.20 16.93 14.38
N LEU A 186 -31.33 16.03 14.80
CA LEU A 186 -30.89 14.95 13.91
C LEU A 186 -32.01 13.93 13.68
N PRO A 187 -32.20 13.47 12.44
CA PRO A 187 -33.27 12.54 12.11
C PRO A 187 -33.12 11.21 12.87
N LYS A 188 -34.23 10.69 13.41
CA LYS A 188 -34.28 9.38 14.08
C LYS A 188 -33.92 8.24 13.11
N GLU A 189 -34.35 8.36 11.85
CA GLU A 189 -34.00 7.44 10.78
C GLU A 189 -32.57 7.75 10.28
N LYS A 190 -31.65 6.81 10.46
CA LYS A 190 -30.24 6.94 10.06
C LYS A 190 -30.03 6.69 8.56
N LYS A 191 -30.93 7.17 7.71
CA LYS A 191 -30.74 7.14 6.26
C LYS A 191 -29.72 8.21 5.86
N TYR A 192 -28.83 7.85 4.93
CA TYR A 192 -27.78 8.75 4.43
C TYR A 192 -28.34 10.10 3.96
N SER A 193 -29.40 10.09 3.13
CA SER A 193 -30.01 11.30 2.59
C SER A 193 -30.57 12.23 3.67
N SER A 194 -31.22 11.66 4.70
CA SER A 194 -31.81 12.45 5.79
C SER A 194 -30.74 13.11 6.65
N ILE A 195 -29.65 12.38 6.96
CA ILE A 195 -28.54 12.91 7.76
C ILE A 195 -27.72 13.94 6.94
N MET A 196 -27.52 13.72 5.63
CA MET A 196 -26.86 14.66 4.74
C MET A 196 -27.63 15.99 4.66
N ASN A 197 -28.95 15.94 4.53
CA ASN A 197 -29.77 17.15 4.52
C ASN A 197 -29.68 17.90 5.86
N ALA A 198 -29.78 17.17 6.99
CA ALA A 198 -29.61 17.78 8.32
C ALA A 198 -28.23 18.42 8.49
N ALA A 199 -27.16 17.76 8.02
CA ALA A 199 -25.80 18.30 8.06
C ALA A 199 -25.67 19.62 7.28
N LYS A 200 -26.22 19.68 6.06
CA LYS A 200 -26.24 20.89 5.25
C LYS A 200 -27.05 22.02 5.90
N THR A 201 -28.19 21.69 6.49
CA THR A 201 -29.00 22.68 7.23
C THR A 201 -28.26 23.22 8.46
N ILE A 202 -27.60 22.35 9.26
CA ILE A 202 -26.78 22.78 10.40
C ILE A 202 -25.69 23.75 9.95
N VAL A 203 -24.96 23.43 8.87
CA VAL A 203 -23.92 24.31 8.33
C VAL A 203 -24.51 25.66 7.95
N ALA A 204 -25.63 25.68 7.20
CA ALA A 204 -26.26 26.90 6.75
C ALA A 204 -26.78 27.76 7.94
N THR A 205 -27.38 27.12 8.96
CA THR A 205 -27.89 27.83 10.14
C THR A 205 -26.75 28.48 10.94
N VAL A 206 -25.64 27.75 11.18
CA VAL A 206 -24.50 28.28 11.92
C VAL A 206 -23.79 29.39 11.13
N GLU A 207 -23.67 29.27 9.81
CA GLU A 207 -23.04 30.30 8.94
C GLU A 207 -23.87 31.57 8.82
N ALA A 208 -25.17 31.50 9.01
CA ALA A 208 -26.06 32.66 9.02
C ALA A 208 -25.75 33.62 10.18
N ASP A 209 -25.24 33.12 11.29
CA ASP A 209 -24.73 33.94 12.39
C ASP A 209 -23.20 34.02 12.38
N ALA A 210 -22.68 35.10 11.79
CA ALA A 210 -21.26 35.33 11.66
C ALA A 210 -20.53 35.46 13.02
N ALA A 211 -21.19 35.84 14.09
CA ALA A 211 -20.60 35.97 15.41
C ALA A 211 -20.24 34.58 15.96
N THR A 212 -21.17 33.65 15.96
CA THR A 212 -20.97 32.27 16.41
C THR A 212 -20.09 31.48 15.47
N ALA A 213 -20.27 31.63 14.13
CA ALA A 213 -19.48 30.89 13.13
C ALA A 213 -17.97 31.20 13.19
N ASN A 214 -17.58 32.45 13.56
CA ASN A 214 -16.17 32.84 13.65
C ASN A 214 -15.51 32.51 14.98
N MET A 215 -16.22 32.02 15.96
CA MET A 215 -15.61 31.55 17.22
C MET A 215 -14.68 30.35 16.95
N PRO A 216 -13.42 30.36 17.44
CA PRO A 216 -12.41 29.36 17.05
C PRO A 216 -12.88 27.92 17.21
N ALA A 217 -13.53 27.59 18.32
CA ALA A 217 -14.04 26.24 18.60
C ALA A 217 -15.19 25.80 17.66
N VAL A 218 -16.10 26.71 17.32
CA VAL A 218 -17.19 26.46 16.38
C VAL A 218 -16.64 26.33 14.97
N LYS A 219 -15.78 27.25 14.55
CA LYS A 219 -15.15 27.26 13.23
C LYS A 219 -14.40 25.97 12.91
N GLU A 220 -13.62 25.46 13.88
CA GLU A 220 -12.91 24.19 13.73
C GLU A 220 -13.88 23.02 13.45
N ARG A 221 -14.93 22.89 14.26
CA ARG A 221 -15.91 21.81 14.12
C ARG A 221 -16.77 21.96 12.86
N LEU A 222 -17.10 23.19 12.52
CA LEU A 222 -17.85 23.50 11.29
C LEU A 222 -17.05 23.14 10.03
N ASN A 223 -15.74 23.45 10.00
CA ASN A 223 -14.87 23.05 8.90
C ASN A 223 -14.77 21.53 8.77
N MET A 224 -14.60 20.80 9.88
CA MET A 224 -14.61 19.33 9.88
C MET A 224 -15.93 18.76 9.34
N LEU A 225 -17.07 19.35 9.67
CA LEU A 225 -18.37 18.93 9.14
C LEU A 225 -18.46 19.19 7.63
N LYS A 226 -18.00 20.35 7.14
CA LYS A 226 -17.99 20.68 5.71
C LYS A 226 -17.10 19.74 4.91
N GLU A 227 -15.88 19.45 5.39
CA GLU A 227 -15.00 18.47 4.79
C GLU A 227 -15.68 17.09 4.73
N THR A 228 -16.31 16.69 5.83
CA THR A 228 -17.04 15.41 5.89
C THR A 228 -18.22 15.35 4.89
N ILE A 229 -18.94 16.45 4.69
CA ILE A 229 -20.00 16.55 3.67
C ILE A 229 -19.40 16.35 2.27
N SER A 230 -18.33 17.08 1.95
CA SER A 230 -17.64 16.99 0.66
C SER A 230 -17.12 15.57 0.39
N ASP A 231 -16.51 14.93 1.39
CA ASP A 231 -16.01 13.56 1.29
C ASP A 231 -17.16 12.54 1.12
N ALA A 232 -18.27 12.74 1.84
CA ALA A 232 -19.43 11.86 1.73
C ALA A 232 -20.09 11.93 0.36
N GLU A 233 -20.11 13.10 -0.28
CA GLU A 233 -20.63 13.30 -1.64
C GLU A 233 -19.73 12.66 -2.71
N THR A 234 -18.40 12.73 -2.51
CA THR A 234 -17.43 12.27 -3.49
C THR A 234 -17.09 10.78 -3.37
N ARG A 235 -17.00 10.24 -2.16
CA ARG A 235 -16.40 8.93 -1.88
C ARG A 235 -17.37 7.90 -1.31
N GLY A 236 -18.53 8.31 -0.78
CA GLY A 236 -19.54 7.41 -0.19
C GLY A 236 -19.13 6.68 1.10
N VAL A 237 -17.83 6.62 1.40
CA VAL A 237 -17.23 6.00 2.60
C VAL A 237 -16.15 6.94 3.13
N ILE A 238 -16.15 7.17 4.43
CA ILE A 238 -15.16 8.04 5.10
C ILE A 238 -14.20 7.19 5.91
N SER A 239 -12.91 7.39 5.70
CA SER A 239 -11.84 6.73 6.44
C SER A 239 -10.73 7.73 6.74
N LYS A 240 -10.00 7.50 7.84
CA LYS A 240 -8.73 8.23 8.10
C LYS A 240 -7.64 7.91 7.09
N ASP A 241 -7.80 6.82 6.36
CA ASP A 241 -6.94 6.40 5.27
C ASP A 241 -7.63 6.85 3.97
N GLU A 242 -7.21 8.00 3.46
CA GLU A 242 -7.85 8.69 2.34
C GLU A 242 -7.61 7.99 1.00
N ASP A 243 -6.55 7.19 0.89
CA ASP A 243 -6.18 6.48 -0.34
C ASP A 243 -6.78 5.08 -0.43
N ALA A 244 -7.21 4.52 0.71
CA ALA A 244 -7.85 3.21 0.73
C ALA A 244 -9.22 3.22 0.07
N ARG A 245 -9.54 2.17 -0.69
CA ARG A 245 -10.83 1.98 -1.36
C ARG A 245 -11.36 0.57 -1.17
N THR A 246 -12.67 0.43 -1.33
CA THR A 246 -13.30 -0.88 -1.34
C THR A 246 -13.02 -1.60 -2.64
N GLY A 247 -12.40 -2.77 -2.55
CA GLY A 247 -12.20 -3.70 -3.65
C GLY A 247 -13.00 -4.97 -3.44
N HIS A 248 -13.21 -5.75 -4.48
CA HIS A 248 -13.90 -7.02 -4.45
C HIS A 248 -12.94 -8.17 -4.77
N LYS A 249 -12.90 -9.16 -3.89
CA LYS A 249 -12.15 -10.40 -4.13
C LYS A 249 -12.99 -11.39 -4.93
N THR A 250 -14.28 -11.47 -4.61
CA THR A 250 -15.29 -12.25 -5.32
C THR A 250 -16.59 -11.46 -5.40
N ALA A 251 -17.61 -11.95 -6.11
CA ALA A 251 -18.92 -11.33 -6.17
C ALA A 251 -19.56 -11.08 -4.79
N HIS A 252 -19.18 -11.85 -3.78
CA HIS A 252 -19.74 -11.81 -2.41
C HIS A 252 -18.74 -11.41 -1.33
N SER A 253 -17.47 -11.14 -1.69
CA SER A 253 -16.42 -10.79 -0.74
C SER A 253 -15.75 -9.49 -1.15
N SER A 254 -15.78 -8.50 -0.25
CA SER A 254 -15.12 -7.22 -0.42
C SER A 254 -14.10 -6.98 0.69
N PHE A 255 -13.14 -6.12 0.42
CA PHE A 255 -12.16 -5.63 1.38
C PHE A 255 -12.01 -4.12 1.23
N PHE A 256 -11.59 -3.45 2.30
CA PHE A 256 -11.24 -2.04 2.28
C PHE A 256 -9.73 -1.88 2.46
N GLY A 257 -9.07 -1.29 1.48
CA GLY A 257 -7.61 -1.14 1.52
C GLY A 257 -6.99 -0.99 0.13
N TYR A 258 -5.94 -1.77 -0.08
CA TYR A 258 -5.05 -1.67 -1.24
C TYR A 258 -4.89 -3.02 -1.94
N LYS A 259 -4.44 -2.97 -3.17
CA LYS A 259 -3.90 -4.12 -3.90
C LYS A 259 -2.41 -3.90 -4.12
N THR A 260 -1.62 -4.94 -3.89
CA THR A 260 -0.22 -4.99 -4.26
C THR A 260 -0.08 -5.94 -5.44
N HIS A 261 0.26 -5.39 -6.58
CA HIS A 261 0.54 -6.15 -7.81
C HIS A 261 2.05 -6.43 -7.83
N MET A 262 2.43 -7.66 -8.08
CA MET A 262 3.82 -8.09 -8.05
C MET A 262 4.19 -8.86 -9.30
N ALA A 263 5.41 -8.64 -9.76
CA ALA A 263 6.07 -9.43 -10.77
C ALA A 263 7.24 -10.17 -10.13
N MET A 264 7.39 -11.45 -10.42
CA MET A 264 8.37 -12.35 -9.83
C MET A 264 8.98 -13.24 -10.91
N SER A 265 10.29 -13.46 -10.88
CA SER A 265 10.94 -14.43 -11.78
C SER A 265 10.67 -15.88 -11.38
N ASP A 266 11.00 -16.84 -12.24
CA ASP A 266 10.92 -18.28 -11.92
C ASP A 266 11.78 -18.66 -10.72
N GLU A 267 12.89 -17.96 -10.48
CA GLU A 267 13.76 -18.13 -9.30
C GLU A 267 13.16 -17.52 -8.03
N ARG A 268 11.92 -17.02 -8.09
CA ARG A 268 11.16 -16.41 -6.99
C ARG A 268 11.74 -15.10 -6.46
N ILE A 269 12.39 -14.34 -7.33
CA ILE A 269 12.87 -13.00 -7.03
C ILE A 269 11.81 -12.00 -7.47
N ILE A 270 11.36 -11.11 -6.57
CA ILE A 270 10.45 -10.02 -6.92
C ILE A 270 11.20 -9.04 -7.81
N THR A 271 10.68 -8.82 -9.02
CA THR A 271 11.30 -7.95 -10.05
C THR A 271 10.59 -6.61 -10.17
N ALA A 272 9.31 -6.55 -9.82
CA ALA A 272 8.56 -5.31 -9.74
C ALA A 272 7.42 -5.41 -8.72
N ALA A 273 7.00 -4.27 -8.19
CA ALA A 273 5.80 -4.17 -7.39
C ALA A 273 5.11 -2.82 -7.62
N THR A 274 3.78 -2.81 -7.57
CA THR A 274 2.96 -1.60 -7.65
C THR A 274 1.81 -1.70 -6.66
N VAL A 275 1.61 -0.65 -5.86
CA VAL A 275 0.51 -0.58 -4.91
C VAL A 275 -0.57 0.35 -5.46
N THR A 276 -1.79 -0.13 -5.50
CA THR A 276 -2.96 0.64 -5.94
C THR A 276 -4.05 0.61 -4.87
N SER A 277 -4.99 1.53 -4.94
CA SER A 277 -6.22 1.45 -4.16
C SER A 277 -7.05 0.21 -4.56
N GLY A 278 -7.86 -0.29 -3.62
CA GLY A 278 -8.51 -1.61 -3.73
C GLY A 278 -9.43 -1.81 -4.93
N GLU A 279 -10.02 -0.72 -5.48
CA GLU A 279 -10.95 -0.76 -6.62
C GLU A 279 -10.25 -0.93 -7.98
N LYS A 280 -8.94 -0.71 -8.07
CA LYS A 280 -8.22 -0.79 -9.35
C LYS A 280 -8.19 -2.21 -9.90
N GLY A 281 -8.35 -2.33 -11.23
CA GLY A 281 -8.28 -3.61 -11.94
C GLY A 281 -6.86 -4.14 -12.07
N ASP A 282 -6.67 -5.45 -11.89
CA ASP A 282 -5.35 -6.07 -11.89
C ASP A 282 -4.70 -6.02 -13.28
N GLY A 283 -5.45 -6.30 -14.34
CA GLY A 283 -4.93 -6.32 -15.72
C GLY A 283 -4.32 -5.00 -16.17
N GLN A 284 -4.81 -3.86 -15.66
CA GLN A 284 -4.30 -2.53 -16.01
C GLN A 284 -2.88 -2.28 -15.52
N GLN A 285 -2.40 -3.06 -14.54
CA GLN A 285 -1.08 -2.87 -13.94
C GLN A 285 0.03 -3.64 -14.67
N LEU A 286 -0.31 -4.54 -15.59
CA LEU A 286 0.67 -5.37 -16.29
C LEU A 286 1.74 -4.56 -17.04
N PRO A 287 1.39 -3.54 -17.85
CA PRO A 287 2.40 -2.77 -18.56
C PRO A 287 3.42 -2.10 -17.64
N GLU A 288 2.95 -1.57 -16.52
CA GLU A 288 3.80 -0.90 -15.52
C GLU A 288 4.72 -1.90 -14.80
N LEU A 289 4.23 -3.09 -14.46
CA LEU A 289 5.04 -4.14 -13.85
C LEU A 289 6.15 -4.62 -14.79
N ILE A 290 5.84 -4.80 -16.07
CA ILE A 290 6.85 -5.19 -17.07
C ILE A 290 7.89 -4.09 -17.23
N ARG A 291 7.46 -2.83 -17.42
CA ARG A 291 8.38 -1.69 -17.51
C ARG A 291 9.33 -1.61 -16.32
N LYS A 292 8.82 -1.74 -15.09
CA LYS A 292 9.64 -1.74 -13.87
C LYS A 292 10.61 -2.92 -13.80
N THR A 293 10.17 -4.11 -14.26
CA THR A 293 11.02 -5.31 -14.32
C THR A 293 12.19 -5.10 -15.28
N GLU A 294 11.94 -4.55 -16.46
CA GLU A 294 12.98 -4.23 -17.44
C GLU A 294 13.93 -3.12 -16.94
N GLU A 295 13.38 -2.09 -16.29
CA GLU A 295 14.18 -1.05 -15.64
C GLU A 295 15.04 -1.55 -14.48
N ALA A 296 14.65 -2.66 -13.85
CA ALA A 296 15.47 -3.32 -12.84
C ALA A 296 16.61 -4.16 -13.45
N GLY A 297 16.65 -4.30 -14.78
CA GLY A 297 17.71 -4.97 -15.54
C GLY A 297 17.39 -6.40 -15.99
N MET A 298 16.16 -6.90 -15.75
CA MET A 298 15.74 -8.22 -16.23
C MET A 298 15.08 -8.10 -17.60
N GLU A 299 15.56 -8.85 -18.58
CA GLU A 299 14.87 -9.02 -19.87
C GLU A 299 13.63 -9.91 -19.71
N VAL A 300 12.53 -9.56 -20.41
CA VAL A 300 11.27 -10.31 -20.31
C VAL A 300 10.87 -10.86 -21.69
N ASP A 301 10.89 -12.19 -21.84
CA ASP A 301 10.44 -12.89 -23.04
C ASP A 301 9.06 -13.54 -22.83
N SER A 302 8.74 -13.93 -21.58
CA SER A 302 7.51 -14.65 -21.25
C SER A 302 6.85 -14.12 -19.98
N ILE A 303 5.55 -14.00 -20.02
CA ILE A 303 4.71 -13.53 -18.91
C ILE A 303 3.69 -14.62 -18.58
N VAL A 304 3.65 -15.04 -17.32
CA VAL A 304 2.64 -15.97 -16.79
C VAL A 304 1.73 -15.19 -15.84
N ALA A 305 0.44 -15.19 -16.10
CA ALA A 305 -0.50 -14.43 -15.32
C ALA A 305 -1.87 -15.12 -15.23
N ASP A 306 -2.72 -14.66 -14.32
CA ASP A 306 -4.08 -15.15 -14.22
C ASP A 306 -5.01 -14.55 -15.29
N LYS A 307 -6.28 -14.95 -15.27
CA LYS A 307 -7.31 -14.51 -16.21
C LYS A 307 -7.53 -12.97 -16.20
N ALA A 308 -7.29 -12.29 -15.09
CA ALA A 308 -7.53 -10.86 -14.97
C ALA A 308 -6.57 -10.04 -15.88
N TYR A 309 -5.41 -10.60 -16.19
CA TYR A 309 -4.39 -9.94 -17.00
C TYR A 309 -4.54 -10.20 -18.51
N SER A 310 -5.48 -11.06 -18.96
CA SER A 310 -5.72 -11.40 -20.38
C SER A 310 -6.60 -10.37 -21.11
N SER A 311 -6.42 -9.08 -20.85
CA SER A 311 -7.15 -8.05 -21.60
C SER A 311 -6.65 -7.91 -23.03
N LYS A 312 -7.49 -7.35 -23.93
CA LYS A 312 -7.09 -7.13 -25.32
C LYS A 312 -5.86 -6.23 -25.43
N GLU A 313 -5.79 -5.22 -24.57
CA GLU A 313 -4.69 -4.27 -24.49
C GLU A 313 -3.39 -4.98 -24.09
N ASN A 314 -3.44 -5.85 -23.08
CA ASN A 314 -2.27 -6.61 -22.63
C ASN A 314 -1.79 -7.63 -23.65
N LEU A 315 -2.71 -8.32 -24.36
CA LEU A 315 -2.36 -9.21 -25.45
C LEU A 315 -1.70 -8.45 -26.61
N LYS A 316 -2.19 -7.24 -26.91
CA LYS A 316 -1.60 -6.37 -27.93
C LYS A 316 -0.21 -5.90 -27.52
N MET A 317 -0.04 -5.42 -26.29
CA MET A 317 1.25 -5.00 -25.70
C MET A 317 2.28 -6.14 -25.76
N ALA A 318 1.92 -7.33 -25.31
CA ALA A 318 2.82 -8.49 -25.38
C ALA A 318 3.26 -8.81 -26.81
N LYS A 319 2.32 -8.79 -27.77
CA LYS A 319 2.62 -9.02 -29.18
C LYS A 319 3.54 -7.95 -29.79
N GLU A 320 3.31 -6.68 -29.47
CA GLU A 320 4.12 -5.54 -29.96
C GLU A 320 5.55 -5.58 -29.44
N ASN A 321 5.75 -6.09 -28.21
CA ASN A 321 7.07 -6.23 -27.59
C ASN A 321 7.69 -7.63 -27.81
N ASN A 322 7.14 -8.47 -28.66
CA ASN A 322 7.58 -9.85 -28.93
C ASN A 322 7.64 -10.74 -27.66
N MET A 323 6.77 -10.48 -26.69
CA MET A 323 6.65 -11.25 -25.47
C MET A 323 5.54 -12.29 -25.58
N HIS A 324 5.70 -13.45 -24.94
CA HIS A 324 4.69 -14.48 -24.86
C HIS A 324 3.85 -14.33 -23.58
N LEU A 325 2.58 -13.92 -23.70
CA LEU A 325 1.65 -13.85 -22.57
C LEU A 325 0.87 -15.16 -22.41
N SER A 326 1.18 -15.92 -21.38
CA SER A 326 0.47 -17.15 -20.98
C SER A 326 -0.54 -16.82 -19.89
N ALA A 327 -1.80 -16.64 -20.28
CA ALA A 327 -2.90 -16.39 -19.37
C ALA A 327 -4.18 -17.05 -19.90
N ARG A 328 -5.04 -17.51 -18.99
CA ARG A 328 -6.36 -18.02 -19.39
C ARG A 328 -7.19 -16.86 -19.94
N LEU A 329 -7.70 -16.99 -21.16
CA LEU A 329 -8.50 -15.94 -21.78
C LEU A 329 -9.76 -15.61 -20.95
N SER A 330 -10.07 -14.32 -20.86
CA SER A 330 -11.32 -13.88 -20.26
C SER A 330 -12.50 -14.25 -21.14
N SER A 331 -13.63 -14.57 -20.55
CA SER A 331 -14.86 -14.91 -21.29
C SER A 331 -15.35 -13.79 -22.22
N VAL A 332 -14.90 -12.56 -22.01
CA VAL A 332 -15.20 -11.40 -22.85
C VAL A 332 -14.41 -11.46 -24.17
N ILE A 333 -13.18 -11.99 -24.14
CA ILE A 333 -12.29 -12.08 -25.30
C ILE A 333 -12.54 -13.39 -26.06
N ASP A 334 -12.79 -14.47 -25.31
CA ASP A 334 -13.06 -15.81 -25.86
C ASP A 334 -14.39 -15.89 -26.67
N GLY A 335 -15.18 -14.80 -26.65
CA GLY A 335 -16.48 -14.78 -27.34
C GLY A 335 -17.52 -15.75 -26.75
N ASN A 336 -17.14 -16.53 -25.76
CA ASN A 336 -17.96 -17.50 -25.07
C ASN A 336 -18.79 -16.80 -23.98
N ARG A 337 -19.61 -15.84 -24.38
CA ARG A 337 -20.61 -15.22 -23.49
C ARG A 337 -21.70 -16.18 -23.05
N THR A 338 -21.77 -17.32 -23.67
CA THR A 338 -22.61 -18.43 -23.23
C THR A 338 -21.68 -19.62 -23.04
N ASN A 339 -21.45 -20.10 -21.80
CA ASN A 339 -21.52 -21.53 -21.65
C ASN A 339 -22.84 -21.89 -22.30
N LYS A 340 -22.81 -22.35 -23.56
CA LYS A 340 -23.86 -23.19 -24.07
C LYS A 340 -23.74 -24.44 -23.19
N LEU A 341 -24.35 -24.34 -22.01
CA LEU A 341 -24.74 -25.55 -21.32
C LEU A 341 -25.44 -26.34 -22.43
N PRO A 342 -25.14 -27.60 -22.64
CA PRO A 342 -25.72 -28.41 -23.68
C PRO A 342 -27.20 -28.72 -23.38
N PHE A 343 -27.93 -27.71 -22.93
CA PHE A 343 -29.36 -27.75 -22.69
C PHE A 343 -30.07 -27.24 -23.90
N GLU A 344 -30.92 -28.08 -24.48
CA GLU A 344 -31.77 -27.73 -25.61
C GLU A 344 -33.11 -27.18 -25.10
N TYR A 345 -33.53 -26.07 -25.71
CA TYR A 345 -34.83 -25.49 -25.36
C TYR A 345 -35.94 -26.23 -26.13
N ASN A 346 -36.84 -26.90 -25.37
CA ASN A 346 -38.02 -27.56 -25.93
C ASN A 346 -39.16 -26.55 -25.97
N LYS A 347 -39.58 -26.16 -27.18
CA LYS A 347 -40.64 -25.15 -27.37
C LYS A 347 -42.03 -25.65 -26.96
N ASP A 348 -42.29 -26.94 -27.05
CA ASP A 348 -43.59 -27.54 -26.75
C ASP A 348 -43.82 -27.64 -25.24
N ALA A 349 -42.77 -27.85 -24.49
CA ALA A 349 -42.78 -27.89 -23.03
C ALA A 349 -42.45 -26.54 -22.36
N ASP A 350 -42.01 -25.55 -23.12
CA ASP A 350 -41.46 -24.27 -22.64
C ASP A 350 -40.36 -24.43 -21.56
N LEU A 351 -39.54 -25.50 -21.66
CA LEU A 351 -38.53 -25.90 -20.70
C LEU A 351 -37.23 -26.30 -21.41
N TYR A 352 -36.13 -26.26 -20.66
CA TYR A 352 -34.85 -26.75 -21.13
C TYR A 352 -34.70 -28.25 -20.85
N VAL A 353 -34.10 -28.96 -21.82
CA VAL A 353 -33.75 -30.38 -21.72
C VAL A 353 -32.25 -30.48 -21.48
N CYS A 354 -31.82 -31.23 -20.50
CA CYS A 354 -30.39 -31.51 -20.24
C CYS A 354 -29.87 -32.58 -21.26
N PRO A 355 -28.55 -32.72 -21.43
CA PRO A 355 -27.99 -33.77 -22.34
C PRO A 355 -28.37 -35.19 -22.00
N ALA A 356 -28.82 -35.46 -20.77
CA ALA A 356 -29.36 -36.74 -20.35
C ALA A 356 -30.85 -36.93 -20.62
N GLY A 357 -31.52 -35.98 -21.33
CA GLY A 357 -32.90 -36.06 -21.74
C GLY A 357 -33.93 -35.64 -20.69
N HIS A 358 -33.52 -35.09 -19.54
CA HIS A 358 -34.43 -34.65 -18.49
C HIS A 358 -34.89 -33.22 -18.71
N LEU A 359 -36.18 -32.94 -18.58
CA LEU A 359 -36.75 -31.59 -18.58
C LEU A 359 -36.45 -30.86 -17.26
N ALA A 360 -36.18 -29.55 -17.35
CA ALA A 360 -36.08 -28.68 -16.20
C ALA A 360 -37.41 -28.68 -15.42
N LYS A 361 -37.34 -28.57 -14.09
CA LYS A 361 -38.56 -28.61 -13.26
C LYS A 361 -39.36 -27.29 -13.34
N TRP A 362 -38.67 -26.17 -13.58
CA TRP A 362 -39.25 -24.84 -13.75
C TRP A 362 -38.27 -23.90 -14.42
N LYS A 363 -38.75 -22.77 -14.91
CA LYS A 363 -37.97 -21.73 -15.60
C LYS A 363 -38.31 -20.38 -15.01
N GLU A 364 -37.31 -19.58 -14.71
CA GLU A 364 -37.44 -18.20 -14.23
C GLU A 364 -36.75 -17.25 -15.20
N MET A 365 -37.43 -16.17 -15.58
CA MET A 365 -36.83 -15.08 -16.34
C MET A 365 -36.28 -14.03 -15.39
N ASN A 366 -34.98 -13.90 -15.33
CA ASN A 366 -34.34 -12.76 -14.68
C ASN A 366 -34.34 -11.57 -15.63
N ASN A 367 -35.19 -10.60 -15.39
CA ASN A 367 -35.08 -9.29 -16.02
C ASN A 367 -33.87 -8.57 -15.41
N ARG A 368 -32.74 -8.62 -16.09
CA ARG A 368 -31.62 -7.72 -15.86
C ARG A 368 -31.60 -6.63 -16.89
#